data_86816871e30ee603a3681fa4abdd564f
#
_entry.id   86816871e30ee603a3681fa4abdd564f
#
_cell.length_a   1.000
_cell.length_b   1.000
_cell.length_c   1.000
_cell.angle_alpha   90.00
_cell.angle_beta   90.00
_cell.angle_gamma   90.00
#
_symmetry.space_group_name_H-M   'P 1'
#
loop_
_entity.id
_entity.type
_entity.pdbx_description
1 polymer ?
#
loop_
_entity_poly.entity_id
_entity_poly.type
_entity_poly.pdbx_seq_one_letter_code
_entity_poly.pdbx_strand_id
1 'polypeptide(L)'
;VKEKLVPFIKLIAKNNHVDDSFFYQSYDQNKQWNFGIKLLKQMGYDFDSGRQDISAHPFSSHFSPQDARVTTRIDENNLSEMIWSCIHEGGHALYEQGILSENYGTPLGNSVSLGIHESQSRLWENHVGRSLEYWKYNYPSLKSFFPDKLKNIDYNKFYEATNNVKPSLIRTNADELTYHLHVLIRYEIEKGLIEGSIEVKDLPSIWNKKYFDYLGIKVPSYSKGVLQDIHW
;
A
#
# COMPACT_ATOMS: atom_id res chain seq x y z
N VAL A 1 1.24 10.68 18.52
CA VAL A 1 1.46 9.44 17.76
C VAL A 1 2.93 9.06 17.81
N LYS A 2 3.85 9.88 17.33
CA LYS A 2 5.30 9.61 17.24
C LYS A 2 5.93 9.06 18.54
N GLU A 3 5.69 9.74 19.67
CA GLU A 3 6.26 9.40 20.98
C GLU A 3 5.91 7.99 21.48
N LYS A 4 4.77 7.46 21.04
CA LYS A 4 4.33 6.09 21.37
C LYS A 4 4.71 5.08 20.28
N LEU A 5 4.58 5.48 19.01
CA LEU A 5 4.75 4.56 17.87
C LEU A 5 6.22 4.18 17.64
N VAL A 6 7.14 5.15 17.71
CA VAL A 6 8.58 4.88 17.48
C VAL A 6 9.16 3.86 18.47
N PRO A 7 8.98 4.00 19.83
CA PRO A 7 9.45 2.98 20.75
C PRO A 7 8.78 1.61 20.54
N PHE A 8 7.49 1.61 20.19
CA PHE A 8 6.74 0.38 19.95
C PHE A 8 7.26 -0.40 18.74
N ILE A 9 7.49 0.28 17.61
CA ILE A 9 8.09 -0.32 16.42
C ILE A 9 9.48 -0.90 16.72
N LYS A 10 10.31 -0.15 17.46
CA LYS A 10 11.64 -0.62 17.86
C LYS A 10 11.58 -1.88 18.73
N LEU A 11 10.56 -1.98 19.59
CA LEU A 11 10.33 -3.17 20.43
C LEU A 11 9.93 -4.38 19.58
N ILE A 12 8.98 -4.20 18.66
CA ILE A 12 8.51 -5.27 17.76
C ILE A 12 9.67 -5.75 16.87
N ALA A 13 10.39 -4.82 16.23
CA ALA A 13 11.47 -5.16 15.31
C ALA A 13 12.59 -6.00 15.95
N LYS A 14 12.82 -5.86 17.27
CA LYS A 14 13.77 -6.69 18.01
C LYS A 14 13.32 -8.15 18.20
N ASN A 15 12.01 -8.38 18.21
CA ASN A 15 11.41 -9.68 18.50
C ASN A 15 10.77 -10.32 17.29
N ASN A 16 10.89 -9.69 16.11
CA ASN A 16 10.25 -10.16 14.90
C ASN A 16 11.10 -11.26 14.23
N HIS A 17 10.50 -12.45 14.06
CA HIS A 17 11.10 -13.63 13.42
C HIS A 17 10.20 -14.23 12.35
N VAL A 18 9.30 -13.40 11.78
CA VAL A 18 8.35 -13.84 10.74
C VAL A 18 9.09 -14.07 9.43
N ASP A 19 8.93 -15.26 8.85
CA ASP A 19 9.46 -15.59 7.52
C ASP A 19 8.47 -15.15 6.44
N ASP A 20 8.85 -14.13 5.68
CA ASP A 20 8.11 -13.57 4.55
C ASP A 20 8.78 -13.89 3.20
N SER A 21 9.81 -14.74 3.19
CA SER A 21 10.65 -15.04 2.03
C SER A 21 9.88 -15.61 0.83
N PHE A 22 8.76 -16.27 1.08
CA PHE A 22 7.92 -16.82 0.02
C PHE A 22 7.28 -15.73 -0.85
N PHE A 23 7.11 -14.49 -0.38
CA PHE A 23 6.66 -13.40 -1.25
C PHE A 23 7.67 -13.06 -2.35
N TYR A 24 8.95 -13.31 -2.12
CA TYR A 24 10.06 -12.89 -2.99
C TYR A 24 10.62 -14.01 -3.86
N GLN A 25 9.73 -14.88 -4.35
CA GLN A 25 10.04 -15.92 -5.34
C GLN A 25 9.64 -15.46 -6.74
N SER A 26 9.93 -16.27 -7.75
CA SER A 26 9.44 -16.01 -9.11
C SER A 26 7.97 -16.42 -9.25
N TYR A 27 7.11 -15.48 -9.60
CA TYR A 27 5.67 -15.62 -9.78
C TYR A 27 5.26 -15.21 -11.19
N ASP A 28 4.56 -16.07 -11.90
CA ASP A 28 4.07 -15.81 -13.26
C ASP A 28 3.18 -14.56 -13.31
N GLN A 29 3.48 -13.64 -14.22
CA GLN A 29 2.79 -12.35 -14.36
C GLN A 29 1.30 -12.52 -14.69
N ASN A 30 0.95 -13.47 -15.59
CA ASN A 30 -0.45 -13.68 -15.97
C ASN A 30 -1.27 -14.25 -14.81
N LYS A 31 -0.67 -15.12 -14.00
CA LYS A 31 -1.34 -15.66 -12.82
C LYS A 31 -1.53 -14.57 -11.75
N GLN A 32 -0.54 -13.68 -11.57
CA GLN A 32 -0.69 -12.51 -10.69
C GLN A 32 -1.84 -11.62 -11.18
N TRP A 33 -1.85 -11.28 -12.46
CA TRP A 33 -2.92 -10.49 -13.09
C TRP A 33 -4.31 -11.10 -12.85
N ASN A 34 -4.46 -12.39 -13.18
CA ASN A 34 -5.74 -13.07 -13.03
C ASN A 34 -6.20 -13.16 -11.58
N PHE A 35 -5.26 -13.29 -10.64
CA PHE A 35 -5.60 -13.24 -9.21
C PHE A 35 -6.01 -11.83 -8.78
N GLY A 36 -5.34 -10.77 -9.27
CA GLY A 36 -5.71 -9.37 -9.03
C GLY A 36 -7.13 -9.05 -9.52
N ILE A 37 -7.48 -9.47 -10.74
CA ILE A 37 -8.85 -9.36 -11.29
C ILE A 37 -9.87 -10.07 -10.38
N LYS A 38 -9.51 -11.25 -9.86
CA LYS A 38 -10.37 -11.97 -8.92
C LYS A 38 -10.56 -11.22 -7.61
N LEU A 39 -9.50 -10.63 -7.05
CA LEU A 39 -9.60 -9.82 -5.83
C LEU A 39 -10.55 -8.63 -6.03
N LEU A 40 -10.39 -7.88 -7.10
CA LEU A 40 -11.25 -6.73 -7.41
C LEU A 40 -12.73 -7.13 -7.57
N LYS A 41 -13.01 -8.20 -8.33
CA LYS A 41 -14.38 -8.74 -8.46
C LYS A 41 -14.98 -9.12 -7.12
N GLN A 42 -14.18 -9.70 -6.24
CA GLN A 42 -14.60 -10.14 -4.92
C GLN A 42 -14.85 -8.98 -3.96
N MET A 43 -14.11 -7.88 -4.10
CA MET A 43 -14.36 -6.62 -3.40
C MET A 43 -15.66 -5.94 -3.85
N GLY A 44 -16.20 -6.31 -5.00
CA GLY A 44 -17.40 -5.70 -5.59
C GLY A 44 -17.09 -4.63 -6.65
N TYR A 45 -15.85 -4.56 -7.13
CA TYR A 45 -15.49 -3.64 -8.22
C TYR A 45 -16.23 -4.01 -9.51
N ASP A 46 -16.94 -3.04 -10.05
CA ASP A 46 -17.70 -3.17 -11.30
C ASP A 46 -16.79 -2.90 -12.50
N PHE A 47 -16.50 -3.95 -13.28
CA PHE A 47 -15.68 -3.87 -14.49
C PHE A 47 -16.44 -3.29 -15.69
N ASP A 48 -17.77 -3.15 -15.64
CA ASP A 48 -18.53 -2.44 -16.66
C ASP A 48 -18.44 -0.92 -16.45
N SER A 49 -18.10 -0.49 -15.23
CA SER A 49 -17.87 0.90 -14.83
C SER A 49 -16.39 1.23 -14.58
N GLY A 50 -15.47 0.43 -15.16
CA GLY A 50 -14.05 0.68 -15.03
C GLY A 50 -13.18 -0.46 -15.57
N ARG A 51 -11.87 -0.32 -15.40
CA ARG A 51 -10.90 -1.34 -15.85
C ARG A 51 -9.67 -1.34 -14.97
N GLN A 52 -8.94 -2.46 -14.99
CA GLN A 52 -7.60 -2.56 -14.43
C GLN A 52 -6.55 -2.60 -15.55
N ASP A 53 -5.43 -1.91 -15.33
CA ASP A 53 -4.24 -1.96 -16.19
C ASP A 53 -2.97 -2.14 -15.35
N ILE A 54 -1.83 -2.34 -15.99
CA ILE A 54 -0.51 -2.43 -15.32
C ILE A 54 0.19 -1.08 -15.45
N SER A 55 0.80 -0.62 -14.36
CA SER A 55 1.62 0.60 -14.35
C SER A 55 2.85 0.44 -13.46
N ALA A 56 3.84 1.31 -13.68
CA ALA A 56 5.06 1.32 -12.85
C ALA A 56 4.79 1.80 -11.42
N HIS A 57 3.81 2.68 -11.24
CA HIS A 57 3.29 3.13 -9.95
C HIS A 57 1.78 2.94 -9.96
N PRO A 58 1.21 2.12 -9.05
CA PRO A 58 -0.23 1.95 -8.95
C PRO A 58 -0.94 3.26 -8.70
N PHE A 59 -2.09 3.43 -9.30
CA PHE A 59 -2.96 4.57 -9.08
C PHE A 59 -4.40 4.25 -9.47
N SER A 60 -5.34 5.01 -8.91
CA SER A 60 -6.72 5.07 -9.37
C SER A 60 -7.00 6.42 -10.03
N SER A 61 -7.89 6.42 -11.00
CA SER A 61 -8.41 7.63 -11.66
C SER A 61 -9.88 7.42 -11.99
N HIS A 62 -10.63 8.50 -12.00
CA HIS A 62 -12.06 8.46 -12.32
C HIS A 62 -12.46 9.66 -13.16
N PHE A 63 -13.51 9.49 -13.96
CA PHE A 63 -14.17 10.55 -14.71
C PHE A 63 -15.63 10.71 -14.26
N SER A 64 -16.21 9.63 -13.79
CA SER A 64 -17.55 9.56 -13.23
C SER A 64 -17.68 8.28 -12.39
N PRO A 65 -18.77 8.09 -11.64
CA PRO A 65 -19.04 6.81 -10.96
C PRO A 65 -19.09 5.60 -11.92
N GLN A 66 -19.38 5.83 -13.20
CA GLN A 66 -19.42 4.81 -14.25
C GLN A 66 -18.07 4.64 -14.98
N ASP A 67 -17.03 5.37 -14.59
CA ASP A 67 -15.68 5.24 -15.17
C ASP A 67 -14.62 5.48 -14.09
N ALA A 68 -14.44 4.50 -13.22
CA ALA A 68 -13.39 4.46 -12.19
C ALA A 68 -12.35 3.40 -12.54
N ARG A 69 -11.14 3.82 -12.89
CA ARG A 69 -10.04 2.98 -13.40
C ARG A 69 -8.98 2.77 -12.34
N VAL A 70 -8.39 1.58 -12.32
CA VAL A 70 -7.31 1.22 -11.40
C VAL A 70 -6.11 0.67 -12.16
N THR A 71 -4.93 0.84 -11.60
CA THR A 71 -3.74 0.16 -12.08
C THR A 71 -3.10 -0.63 -10.95
N THR A 72 -2.39 -1.68 -11.32
CA THR A 72 -1.58 -2.50 -10.39
C THR A 72 -0.14 -2.55 -10.86
N ARG A 73 0.77 -2.75 -9.93
CA ARG A 73 2.14 -3.10 -10.24
C ARG A 73 2.33 -4.60 -10.10
N ILE A 74 2.88 -5.23 -11.15
CA ILE A 74 3.26 -6.64 -11.12
C ILE A 74 4.77 -6.73 -11.15
N ASP A 75 5.35 -7.31 -10.10
CA ASP A 75 6.75 -7.73 -10.06
C ASP A 75 6.78 -9.26 -9.98
N GLU A 76 7.42 -9.90 -10.96
CA GLU A 76 7.54 -11.36 -10.99
C GLU A 76 8.34 -11.91 -9.79
N ASN A 77 9.11 -11.06 -9.11
CA ASN A 77 9.90 -11.44 -7.94
C ASN A 77 9.30 -10.97 -6.61
N ASN A 78 8.09 -10.39 -6.65
CA ASN A 78 7.42 -9.91 -5.44
C ASN A 78 5.89 -9.99 -5.56
N LEU A 79 5.31 -11.08 -5.09
CA LEU A 79 3.86 -11.30 -5.13
C LEU A 79 3.07 -10.26 -4.32
N SER A 80 3.67 -9.70 -3.27
CA SER A 80 2.98 -8.81 -2.36
C SER A 80 2.58 -7.48 -3.02
N GLU A 81 3.38 -6.96 -3.95
CA GLU A 81 3.10 -5.69 -4.62
C GLU A 81 1.78 -5.71 -5.40
N MET A 82 1.54 -6.78 -6.16
CA MET A 82 0.28 -6.94 -6.89
C MET A 82 -0.92 -7.03 -5.93
N ILE A 83 -0.79 -7.83 -4.88
CA ILE A 83 -1.90 -8.03 -3.92
C ILE A 83 -2.29 -6.70 -3.28
N TRP A 84 -1.32 -5.98 -2.72
CA TRP A 84 -1.61 -4.75 -1.98
C TRP A 84 -2.04 -3.61 -2.89
N SER A 85 -1.42 -3.47 -4.06
CA SER A 85 -1.86 -2.46 -5.04
C SER A 85 -3.28 -2.71 -5.54
N CYS A 86 -3.66 -3.96 -5.85
CA CYS A 86 -5.03 -4.27 -6.26
C CYS A 86 -6.06 -3.94 -5.17
N ILE A 87 -5.78 -4.31 -3.93
CA ILE A 87 -6.73 -4.06 -2.82
C ILE A 87 -6.82 -2.56 -2.51
N HIS A 88 -5.68 -1.86 -2.49
CA HIS A 88 -5.60 -0.43 -2.22
C HIS A 88 -6.34 0.39 -3.29
N GLU A 89 -5.97 0.22 -4.55
CA GLU A 89 -6.59 0.95 -5.66
C GLU A 89 -8.06 0.54 -5.85
N GLY A 90 -8.37 -0.74 -5.59
CA GLY A 90 -9.75 -1.22 -5.52
C GLY A 90 -10.59 -0.48 -4.48
N GLY A 91 -10.02 -0.18 -3.32
CA GLY A 91 -10.67 0.59 -2.26
C GLY A 91 -10.99 2.03 -2.70
N HIS A 92 -10.07 2.70 -3.40
CA HIS A 92 -10.30 3.99 -4.02
C HIS A 92 -11.43 3.94 -5.07
N ALA A 93 -11.37 2.94 -5.95
CA ALA A 93 -12.34 2.80 -7.03
C ALA A 93 -13.76 2.48 -6.53
N LEU A 94 -13.88 1.64 -5.49
CA LEU A 94 -15.17 1.35 -4.86
C LEU A 94 -15.81 2.60 -4.25
N TYR A 95 -15.01 3.50 -3.69
CA TYR A 95 -15.50 4.79 -3.21
C TYR A 95 -16.09 5.63 -4.35
N GLU A 96 -15.39 5.73 -5.47
CA GLU A 96 -15.85 6.46 -6.64
C GLU A 96 -17.07 5.81 -7.31
N GLN A 97 -17.08 4.50 -7.49
CA GLN A 97 -18.23 3.76 -8.02
C GLN A 97 -19.45 3.80 -7.08
N GLY A 98 -19.24 4.03 -5.78
CA GLY A 98 -20.29 4.19 -4.79
C GLY A 98 -20.95 5.58 -4.75
N ILE A 99 -20.38 6.57 -5.45
CA ILE A 99 -20.99 7.90 -5.54
C ILE A 99 -22.25 7.82 -6.41
N LEU A 100 -23.35 8.41 -5.92
CA LEU A 100 -24.63 8.38 -6.64
C LEU A 100 -24.54 9.12 -7.97
N SER A 101 -24.87 8.45 -9.05
CA SER A 101 -24.80 8.99 -10.43
C SER A 101 -25.67 10.23 -10.63
N GLU A 102 -26.78 10.35 -9.88
CA GLU A 102 -27.67 11.54 -9.89
C GLU A 102 -26.97 12.81 -9.39
N ASN A 103 -25.89 12.66 -8.60
CA ASN A 103 -25.10 13.77 -8.09
C ASN A 103 -23.95 14.18 -9.02
N TYR A 104 -23.72 13.45 -10.13
CA TYR A 104 -22.63 13.74 -11.05
C TYR A 104 -22.67 15.18 -11.56
N GLY A 105 -21.52 15.85 -11.59
CA GLY A 105 -21.41 17.26 -11.98
C GLY A 105 -21.79 18.28 -10.89
N THR A 106 -22.17 17.81 -9.70
CA THR A 106 -22.42 18.66 -8.52
C THR A 106 -21.34 18.44 -7.45
N PRO A 107 -21.21 19.31 -6.44
CA PRO A 107 -20.30 19.07 -5.31
C PRO A 107 -20.55 17.77 -4.52
N LEU A 108 -21.79 17.28 -4.52
CA LEU A 108 -22.16 16.00 -3.90
C LEU A 108 -21.70 14.77 -4.70
N GLY A 109 -21.40 14.96 -5.98
CA GLY A 109 -20.86 13.94 -6.88
C GLY A 109 -19.33 13.84 -6.87
N ASN A 110 -18.65 14.52 -5.95
CA ASN A 110 -17.20 14.45 -5.78
C ASN A 110 -16.84 13.81 -4.45
N SER A 111 -15.63 13.27 -4.37
CA SER A 111 -15.06 12.79 -3.10
C SER A 111 -14.94 13.96 -2.11
N VAL A 112 -15.24 13.69 -0.83
CA VAL A 112 -15.28 14.72 0.22
C VAL A 112 -13.91 15.36 0.45
N SER A 113 -12.85 14.55 0.42
CA SER A 113 -11.45 15.00 0.59
C SER A 113 -10.48 13.88 0.25
N LEU A 114 -9.21 14.24 -0.01
CA LEU A 114 -8.13 13.26 -0.18
C LEU A 114 -7.97 12.34 1.04
N GLY A 115 -8.16 12.88 2.26
CA GLY A 115 -8.07 12.09 3.49
C GLY A 115 -9.17 11.03 3.60
N ILE A 116 -10.40 11.34 3.23
CA ILE A 116 -11.51 10.36 3.21
C ILE A 116 -11.29 9.36 2.07
N HIS A 117 -10.85 9.81 0.91
CA HIS A 117 -10.55 8.95 -0.23
C HIS A 117 -9.48 7.90 0.12
N GLU A 118 -8.36 8.33 0.74
CA GLU A 118 -7.32 7.44 1.24
C GLU A 118 -7.81 6.55 2.39
N SER A 119 -8.74 7.03 3.23
CA SER A 119 -9.29 6.19 4.30
C SER A 119 -10.05 4.97 3.77
N GLN A 120 -10.66 5.07 2.58
CA GLN A 120 -11.36 3.94 1.95
C GLN A 120 -10.36 2.92 1.39
N SER A 121 -9.29 3.36 0.75
CA SER A 121 -8.23 2.45 0.30
C SER A 121 -7.56 1.75 1.49
N ARG A 122 -7.28 2.49 2.58
CA ARG A 122 -6.70 1.92 3.81
C ARG A 122 -7.65 1.02 4.58
N LEU A 123 -8.96 1.28 4.56
CA LEU A 123 -9.95 0.36 5.10
C LEU A 123 -9.83 -1.01 4.41
N TRP A 124 -9.82 -1.03 3.07
CA TRP A 124 -9.69 -2.26 2.32
C TRP A 124 -8.32 -2.91 2.46
N GLU A 125 -7.24 -2.16 2.34
CA GLU A 125 -5.88 -2.70 2.43
C GLU A 125 -5.56 -3.21 3.84
N ASN A 126 -5.74 -2.37 4.87
CA ASN A 126 -5.26 -2.66 6.20
C ASN A 126 -6.29 -3.41 7.05
N HIS A 127 -7.54 -2.92 7.15
CA HIS A 127 -8.53 -3.52 8.04
C HIS A 127 -9.14 -4.79 7.45
N VAL A 128 -9.39 -4.83 6.14
CA VAL A 128 -9.96 -6.01 5.47
C VAL A 128 -8.84 -6.91 4.96
N GLY A 129 -8.00 -6.42 4.05
CA GLY A 129 -7.02 -7.20 3.32
C GLY A 129 -5.91 -7.81 4.17
N ARG A 130 -5.59 -7.23 5.34
CA ARG A 130 -4.59 -7.78 6.28
C ARG A 130 -5.22 -8.58 7.42
N SER A 131 -6.55 -8.80 7.42
CA SER A 131 -7.23 -9.58 8.46
C SER A 131 -7.04 -11.09 8.26
N LEU A 132 -7.09 -11.84 9.38
CA LEU A 132 -7.01 -13.29 9.35
C LEU A 132 -8.19 -13.91 8.59
N GLU A 133 -9.40 -13.39 8.80
CA GLU A 133 -10.64 -13.86 8.19
C GLU A 133 -10.61 -13.70 6.68
N TYR A 134 -10.07 -12.58 6.18
CA TYR A 134 -9.89 -12.36 4.76
C TYR A 134 -8.98 -13.42 4.13
N TRP A 135 -7.88 -13.80 4.79
CA TRP A 135 -6.96 -14.81 4.26
C TRP A 135 -7.43 -16.24 4.50
N LYS A 136 -8.19 -16.53 5.53
CA LYS A 136 -8.90 -17.83 5.63
C LYS A 136 -9.78 -18.09 4.40
N TYR A 137 -10.45 -17.06 3.90
CA TYR A 137 -11.31 -17.15 2.74
C TYR A 137 -10.54 -17.13 1.41
N ASN A 138 -9.57 -16.23 1.25
CA ASN A 138 -8.89 -16.00 -0.03
C ASN A 138 -7.68 -16.90 -0.28
N TYR A 139 -7.02 -17.37 0.78
CA TYR A 139 -5.79 -18.13 0.67
C TYR A 139 -5.92 -19.43 -0.14
N PRO A 140 -6.98 -20.24 -0.01
CA PRO A 140 -7.15 -21.43 -0.86
C PRO A 140 -7.13 -21.10 -2.35
N SER A 141 -7.74 -19.98 -2.72
CA SER A 141 -7.71 -19.50 -4.09
C SER A 141 -6.30 -19.03 -4.51
N LEU A 142 -5.63 -18.21 -3.71
CA LEU A 142 -4.25 -17.79 -3.99
C LEU A 142 -3.34 -19.01 -4.19
N LYS A 143 -3.44 -20.00 -3.30
CA LYS A 143 -2.67 -21.24 -3.38
C LYS A 143 -2.96 -22.02 -4.65
N SER A 144 -4.17 -21.98 -5.18
CA SER A 144 -4.52 -22.64 -6.46
C SER A 144 -3.86 -21.99 -7.68
N PHE A 145 -3.58 -20.68 -7.64
CA PHE A 145 -2.81 -19.99 -8.68
C PHE A 145 -1.31 -20.33 -8.60
N PHE A 146 -0.78 -20.57 -7.40
CA PHE A 146 0.65 -20.79 -7.16
C PHE A 146 0.93 -22.03 -6.30
N PRO A 147 0.46 -23.23 -6.70
CA PRO A 147 0.48 -24.43 -5.86
C PRO A 147 1.89 -24.84 -5.43
N ASP A 148 2.87 -24.75 -6.32
CA ASP A 148 4.26 -25.15 -6.04
C ASP A 148 4.95 -24.18 -5.09
N LYS A 149 4.73 -22.87 -5.29
CA LYS A 149 5.35 -21.80 -4.51
C LYS A 149 4.81 -21.72 -3.08
N LEU A 150 3.53 -21.99 -2.92
CA LEU A 150 2.83 -21.91 -1.65
C LEU A 150 2.54 -23.28 -1.01
N LYS A 151 3.22 -24.36 -1.49
CA LYS A 151 2.99 -25.74 -1.06
C LYS A 151 3.04 -25.87 0.47
N ASN A 152 4.10 -25.35 1.08
CA ASN A 152 4.39 -25.47 2.51
C ASN A 152 3.93 -24.26 3.35
N ILE A 153 3.19 -23.35 2.72
CA ILE A 153 2.63 -22.18 3.37
C ILE A 153 1.15 -22.47 3.63
N ASP A 154 0.70 -22.25 4.82
CA ASP A 154 -0.72 -22.22 5.19
C ASP A 154 -1.22 -20.78 5.36
N TYR A 155 -2.52 -20.61 5.58
CA TYR A 155 -3.10 -19.27 5.70
C TYR A 155 -2.63 -18.52 6.96
N ASN A 156 -2.22 -19.22 8.04
CA ASN A 156 -1.70 -18.56 9.23
C ASN A 156 -0.31 -17.98 8.97
N LYS A 157 0.60 -18.76 8.36
CA LYS A 157 1.93 -18.27 7.94
C LYS A 157 1.82 -17.12 6.96
N PHE A 158 0.86 -17.21 6.03
CA PHE A 158 0.60 -16.14 5.08
C PHE A 158 0.12 -14.87 5.79
N TYR A 159 -0.83 -15.01 6.73
CA TYR A 159 -1.31 -13.91 7.56
C TYR A 159 -0.19 -13.27 8.41
N GLU A 160 0.64 -14.08 9.06
CA GLU A 160 1.79 -13.58 9.83
C GLU A 160 2.75 -12.78 8.95
N ALA A 161 3.11 -13.31 7.77
CA ALA A 161 3.98 -12.63 6.82
C ALA A 161 3.37 -11.33 6.26
N THR A 162 2.05 -11.32 6.04
CA THR A 162 1.28 -10.15 5.61
C THR A 162 1.36 -9.01 6.63
N ASN A 163 1.44 -9.35 7.93
CA ASN A 163 1.49 -8.39 9.03
C ASN A 163 2.91 -8.25 9.62
N ASN A 164 3.92 -8.69 8.87
CA ASN A 164 5.31 -8.58 9.30
C ASN A 164 5.75 -7.11 9.44
N VAL A 165 6.19 -6.71 10.61
CA VAL A 165 6.68 -5.34 10.89
C VAL A 165 8.16 -5.26 10.59
N LYS A 166 8.50 -4.63 9.48
CA LYS A 166 9.88 -4.55 8.98
C LYS A 166 10.17 -3.14 8.47
N PRO A 167 10.76 -2.26 9.29
CA PRO A 167 11.11 -0.93 8.86
C PRO A 167 11.87 -0.94 7.52
N SER A 168 11.41 -0.15 6.55
CA SER A 168 11.92 -0.12 5.18
C SER A 168 12.25 1.30 4.75
N LEU A 169 12.99 1.46 3.64
CA LEU A 169 13.33 2.78 3.10
C LEU A 169 12.20 3.36 2.27
N ILE A 170 11.48 2.54 1.54
CA ILE A 170 10.51 2.97 0.53
C ILE A 170 9.10 3.01 1.14
N ARG A 171 8.46 4.17 1.09
CA ARG A 171 7.14 4.41 1.67
C ARG A 171 6.07 3.46 1.12
N THR A 172 6.02 3.28 -0.19
CA THR A 172 5.00 2.44 -0.85
C THR A 172 5.13 0.95 -0.52
N ASN A 173 6.31 0.52 -0.05
CA ASN A 173 6.58 -0.87 0.35
C ASN A 173 6.58 -1.03 1.87
N ALA A 174 6.20 0.00 2.62
CA ALA A 174 6.17 -0.05 4.08
C ALA A 174 5.03 -0.93 4.58
N ASP A 175 5.28 -1.66 5.67
CA ASP A 175 4.22 -2.39 6.38
C ASP A 175 3.20 -1.43 7.02
N GLU A 176 2.05 -1.96 7.41
CA GLU A 176 0.94 -1.17 7.98
C GLU A 176 1.38 -0.28 9.14
N LEU A 177 2.22 -0.81 10.05
CA LEU A 177 2.60 -0.10 11.26
C LEU A 177 3.62 1.00 10.98
N THR A 178 4.64 0.74 10.15
CA THR A 178 5.71 1.70 9.86
C THR A 178 5.30 2.74 8.83
N TYR A 179 4.30 2.48 7.98
CA TYR A 179 3.79 3.42 6.99
C TYR A 179 3.45 4.81 7.58
N HIS A 180 2.83 4.84 8.75
CA HIS A 180 2.47 6.09 9.42
C HIS A 180 3.68 6.98 9.75
N LEU A 181 4.85 6.39 10.00
CA LEU A 181 6.08 7.15 10.23
C LEU A 181 6.61 7.76 8.94
N HIS A 182 6.48 7.08 7.80
CA HIS A 182 6.84 7.66 6.50
C HIS A 182 5.99 8.89 6.18
N VAL A 183 4.68 8.80 6.40
CA VAL A 183 3.77 9.93 6.21
C VAL A 183 4.12 11.09 7.15
N LEU A 184 4.39 10.78 8.43
CA LEU A 184 4.74 11.79 9.43
C LEU A 184 6.06 12.51 9.10
N ILE A 185 7.09 11.76 8.67
CA ILE A 185 8.37 12.33 8.24
C ILE A 185 8.15 13.33 7.10
N ARG A 186 7.39 12.93 6.08
CA ARG A 186 7.09 13.83 4.95
C ARG A 186 6.32 15.06 5.37
N TYR A 187 5.26 14.88 6.14
CA TYR A 187 4.46 15.99 6.64
C TYR A 187 5.30 17.03 7.40
N GLU A 188 6.15 16.56 8.34
CA GLU A 188 7.00 17.46 9.12
C GLU A 188 8.03 18.21 8.26
N ILE A 189 8.53 17.57 7.20
CA ILE A 189 9.50 18.19 6.27
C ILE A 189 8.79 19.20 5.36
N GLU A 190 7.70 18.81 4.72
CA GLU A 190 6.91 19.69 3.84
C GLU A 190 6.42 20.93 4.59
N LYS A 191 5.91 20.73 5.81
CA LYS A 191 5.50 21.85 6.67
C LYS A 191 6.67 22.80 6.91
N GLY A 192 7.85 22.28 7.26
CA GLY A 192 9.03 23.11 7.50
C GLY A 192 9.53 23.86 6.26
N LEU A 193 9.40 23.25 5.07
CA LEU A 193 9.74 23.90 3.79
C LEU A 193 8.77 25.06 3.49
N ILE A 194 7.46 24.82 3.66
CA ILE A 194 6.43 25.85 3.40
C ILE A 194 6.53 27.00 4.39
N GLU A 195 6.79 26.71 5.67
CA GLU A 195 6.97 27.71 6.71
C GLU A 195 8.33 28.44 6.66
N GLY A 196 9.26 27.99 5.80
CA GLY A 196 10.62 28.54 5.66
C GLY A 196 11.56 28.20 6.82
N SER A 197 11.20 27.25 7.69
CA SER A 197 12.06 26.79 8.79
C SER A 197 13.07 25.70 8.34
N ILE A 198 12.88 25.13 7.15
CA ILE A 198 13.78 24.18 6.48
C ILE A 198 14.17 24.79 5.12
N GLU A 199 15.47 24.85 4.82
CA GLU A 199 15.95 25.22 3.51
C GLU A 199 16.12 23.97 2.62
N VAL A 200 15.84 24.12 1.32
CA VAL A 200 15.92 23.00 0.35
C VAL A 200 17.31 22.33 0.34
N LYS A 201 18.38 23.12 0.52
CA LYS A 201 19.75 22.57 0.58
C LYS A 201 19.96 21.57 1.73
N ASP A 202 19.21 21.72 2.83
CA ASP A 202 19.33 20.89 4.04
C ASP A 202 18.42 19.66 4.01
N LEU A 203 17.52 19.59 3.02
CA LEU A 203 16.53 18.54 2.88
C LEU A 203 17.11 17.10 2.95
N PRO A 204 18.22 16.76 2.23
CA PRO A 204 18.76 15.40 2.31
C PRO A 204 19.23 15.01 3.72
N SER A 205 19.87 15.94 4.42
CA SER A 205 20.38 15.69 5.78
C SER A 205 19.25 15.52 6.79
N ILE A 206 18.22 16.37 6.70
CA ILE A 206 17.02 16.31 7.57
C ILE A 206 16.24 15.03 7.31
N TRP A 207 16.07 14.63 6.04
CA TRP A 207 15.46 13.37 5.66
C TRP A 207 16.18 12.19 6.30
N ASN A 208 17.49 12.07 6.10
CA ASN A 208 18.30 10.97 6.63
C ASN A 208 18.24 10.91 8.16
N LYS A 209 18.29 12.07 8.83
CA LYS A 209 18.16 12.14 10.28
C LYS A 209 16.81 11.64 10.76
N LYS A 210 15.70 12.07 10.14
CA LYS A 210 14.35 11.64 10.52
C LYS A 210 14.14 10.14 10.29
N TYR A 211 14.64 9.58 9.17
CA TYR A 211 14.58 8.13 8.93
C TYR A 211 15.33 7.33 9.99
N PHE A 212 16.51 7.81 10.39
CA PHE A 212 17.25 7.17 11.47
C PHE A 212 16.52 7.30 12.83
N ASP A 213 16.05 8.47 13.17
CA ASP A 213 15.41 8.73 14.45
C ASP A 213 14.08 7.94 14.61
N TYR A 214 13.26 7.84 13.54
CA TYR A 214 11.92 7.28 13.58
C TYR A 214 11.89 5.78 13.26
N LEU A 215 12.62 5.38 12.22
CA LEU A 215 12.61 4.01 11.71
C LEU A 215 13.87 3.20 12.09
N GLY A 216 14.92 3.85 12.60
CA GLY A 216 16.18 3.20 12.93
C GLY A 216 17.03 2.82 11.72
N ILE A 217 16.73 3.37 10.53
CA ILE A 217 17.36 3.00 9.25
C ILE A 217 18.33 4.07 8.78
N LYS A 218 19.50 3.66 8.30
CA LYS A 218 20.44 4.54 7.59
C LYS A 218 20.08 4.59 6.11
N VAL A 219 19.95 5.79 5.57
CA VAL A 219 19.68 6.03 4.15
C VAL A 219 21.00 5.97 3.37
N PRO A 220 21.15 5.03 2.41
CA PRO A 220 22.44 4.81 1.73
C PRO A 220 22.71 5.75 0.55
N SER A 221 21.67 6.33 -0.05
CA SER A 221 21.79 7.19 -1.23
C SER A 221 20.58 8.10 -1.38
N TYR A 222 20.68 9.13 -2.23
CA TYR A 222 19.55 10.02 -2.53
C TYR A 222 18.38 9.28 -3.18
N SER A 223 18.63 8.31 -4.05
CA SER A 223 17.60 7.51 -4.71
C SER A 223 16.84 6.57 -3.76
N LYS A 224 17.49 6.19 -2.65
CA LYS A 224 16.85 5.43 -1.54
C LYS A 224 16.42 6.34 -0.38
N GLY A 225 16.59 7.64 -0.54
CA GLY A 225 16.28 8.67 0.44
C GLY A 225 15.31 9.71 -0.11
N VAL A 226 15.70 10.96 -0.06
CA VAL A 226 14.87 12.12 -0.41
C VAL A 226 14.30 12.10 -1.84
N LEU A 227 14.94 11.41 -2.78
CA LEU A 227 14.49 11.30 -4.18
C LEU A 227 13.70 10.02 -4.47
N GLN A 228 13.37 9.21 -3.47
CA GLN A 228 12.61 7.96 -3.67
C GLN A 228 11.15 8.20 -4.05
N ASP A 229 10.61 9.32 -3.63
CA ASP A 229 9.19 9.64 -3.77
C ASP A 229 9.04 10.86 -4.70
N ILE A 230 8.26 10.69 -5.75
CA ILE A 230 8.03 11.71 -6.78
C ILE A 230 6.92 12.72 -6.42
N HIS A 231 6.27 12.55 -5.28
CA HIS A 231 5.14 13.37 -4.83
C HIS A 231 5.56 14.55 -3.95
N TRP A 232 6.75 15.07 -4.15
CA TRP A 232 7.19 16.29 -3.48
C TRP A 232 6.49 17.53 -4.03
#